data_60231365a2bd15e028e9832b4440092c
#
_entry.id   60231365a2bd15e028e9832b4440092c
#
_cell.length_a   1.000
_cell.length_b   1.000
_cell.length_c   1.000
_cell.angle_alpha   90.00
_cell.angle_beta   90.00
_cell.angle_gamma   90.00
#
_symmetry.space_group_name_H-M   'P 1'
#
loop_
_entity.id
_entity.type
_entity.pdbx_description
1 polymer ?
#
loop_
_entity_poly.entity_id
_entity_poly.type
_entity_poly.pdbx_seq_one_letter_code
_entity_poly.pdbx_strand_id
1 'polypeptide(L)'
;NPLVLPEGEHPAFYNTDTYDLISAASYSVYAASGEPVDQVCYVDPKIVKNLEGRAIKSGEFAFKLIQVANYNDTEGELISATTNDEFGMVDFDKANNVSGDLENPSCLAYTKPGTYYYRVIEDTSKGGMNDQSVLYSDQVITFTTVIEQDEATGQLVCTDMYYGWW
;
A
#
# COMPACT_ATOMS: atom_id res chain seq x y z
N ASN A 1 20.06 -5.28 14.84
CA ASN A 1 21.20 -5.23 15.73
C ASN A 1 21.65 -3.80 15.96
N PRO A 2 21.85 -3.39 17.21
CA PRO A 2 22.36 -2.07 17.47
C PRO A 2 23.79 -1.94 16.92
N LEU A 3 24.10 -0.76 16.37
CA LEU A 3 25.45 -0.44 15.98
C LEU A 3 26.33 -0.26 17.22
N VAL A 4 27.55 -0.75 17.13
CA VAL A 4 28.58 -0.45 18.12
C VAL A 4 29.26 0.83 17.68
N LEU A 5 29.08 1.91 18.45
CA LEU A 5 29.62 3.22 18.14
C LEU A 5 30.87 3.50 19.00
N PRO A 6 31.81 4.31 18.50
CA PRO A 6 32.94 4.74 19.30
C PRO A 6 32.50 5.47 20.56
N GLU A 7 33.26 5.32 21.61
CA GLU A 7 32.99 6.02 22.87
C GLU A 7 33.01 7.54 22.62
N GLY A 8 31.97 8.24 23.08
CA GLY A 8 31.83 9.68 22.94
C GLY A 8 31.12 10.15 21.67
N GLU A 9 30.86 9.24 20.73
CA GLU A 9 30.10 9.55 19.50
C GLU A 9 28.94 8.61 19.38
N HIS A 10 27.75 9.09 19.76
CA HIS A 10 26.52 8.30 19.70
C HIS A 10 25.45 9.10 18.96
N PRO A 11 25.33 8.92 17.62
CA PRO A 11 24.22 9.54 16.91
C PRO A 11 22.91 9.02 17.48
N ALA A 12 21.91 9.89 17.51
CA ALA A 12 20.57 9.49 17.95
C ALA A 12 20.02 8.41 17.01
N PHE A 13 19.42 7.37 17.59
CA PHE A 13 18.66 6.40 16.82
C PHE A 13 17.23 6.84 16.72
N TYR A 14 16.68 6.74 15.52
CA TYR A 14 15.27 7.03 15.24
C TYR A 14 14.57 5.73 14.87
N ASN A 15 13.44 5.50 15.49
CA ASN A 15 12.66 4.31 15.20
C ASN A 15 11.70 4.57 14.06
N THR A 16 11.55 3.58 13.20
CA THR A 16 10.36 3.52 12.38
C THR A 16 9.25 2.98 13.28
N ASP A 17 8.21 3.76 13.46
CA ASP A 17 7.05 3.36 14.21
C ASP A 17 6.22 2.38 13.38
N THR A 18 4.95 2.38 13.51
CA THR A 18 4.06 1.57 12.70
C THR A 18 3.72 2.27 11.40
N TYR A 19 3.28 1.51 10.42
CA TYR A 19 2.57 2.03 9.27
C TYR A 19 1.28 1.24 9.10
N ASP A 20 0.21 1.90 8.68
CA ASP A 20 -1.12 1.32 8.61
C ASP A 20 -1.79 1.62 7.28
N LEU A 21 -2.70 0.74 6.88
CA LEU A 21 -3.62 1.04 5.82
C LEU A 21 -4.63 2.07 6.34
N ILE A 22 -4.49 3.32 5.90
CA ILE A 22 -5.32 4.42 6.40
C ILE A 22 -6.58 4.65 5.57
N SER A 23 -6.54 4.24 4.32
CA SER A 23 -7.70 4.36 3.44
C SER A 23 -7.61 3.43 2.25
N ALA A 24 -8.75 3.03 1.75
CA ALA A 24 -8.89 2.45 0.43
C ALA A 24 -10.25 2.89 -0.12
N ALA A 25 -10.24 3.42 -1.32
CA ALA A 25 -11.46 3.85 -1.99
C ALA A 25 -11.76 2.92 -3.16
N SER A 26 -13.03 2.70 -3.46
CA SER A 26 -13.42 1.91 -4.62
C SER A 26 -14.46 2.65 -5.45
N TYR A 27 -14.41 2.46 -6.77
CA TYR A 27 -15.42 2.97 -7.68
C TYR A 27 -15.53 2.07 -8.91
N SER A 28 -16.66 2.17 -9.60
CA SER A 28 -16.91 1.45 -10.85
C SER A 28 -17.19 2.43 -11.99
N VAL A 29 -16.93 1.99 -13.22
CA VAL A 29 -17.10 2.81 -14.41
C VAL A 29 -18.44 2.50 -15.06
N TYR A 30 -19.16 3.58 -15.44
CA TYR A 30 -20.48 3.48 -16.09
C TYR A 30 -20.48 4.20 -17.43
N ALA A 31 -21.33 3.71 -18.34
CA ALA A 31 -21.68 4.45 -19.54
C ALA A 31 -22.51 5.69 -19.19
N ALA A 32 -22.60 6.65 -20.13
CA ALA A 32 -23.43 7.84 -19.96
C ALA A 32 -24.91 7.53 -19.73
N SER A 33 -25.38 6.36 -20.15
CA SER A 33 -26.73 5.85 -19.89
C SER A 33 -26.96 5.35 -18.47
N GLY A 34 -25.90 5.28 -17.63
CA GLY A 34 -25.96 4.67 -16.31
C GLY A 34 -25.72 3.18 -16.28
N GLU A 35 -25.52 2.56 -17.46
CA GLU A 35 -25.18 1.14 -17.53
C GLU A 35 -23.67 0.93 -17.31
N PRO A 36 -23.23 -0.20 -16.68
CA PRO A 36 -21.82 -0.49 -16.54
C PRO A 36 -21.12 -0.58 -17.90
N VAL A 37 -19.96 0.11 -18.06
CA VAL A 37 -19.21 0.09 -19.33
C VAL A 37 -18.40 -1.20 -19.44
N ASP A 38 -17.54 -1.48 -18.44
CA ASP A 38 -16.54 -2.53 -18.52
C ASP A 38 -16.53 -3.48 -17.33
N GLN A 39 -17.50 -3.46 -16.47
CA GLN A 39 -17.51 -4.32 -15.28
C GLN A 39 -16.19 -4.23 -14.49
N VAL A 40 -15.65 -3.03 -14.35
CA VAL A 40 -14.40 -2.80 -13.63
C VAL A 40 -14.67 -2.11 -12.30
N CYS A 41 -14.09 -2.66 -11.25
CA CYS A 41 -14.04 -2.02 -9.93
C CYS A 41 -12.60 -1.64 -9.64
N TYR A 42 -12.35 -0.36 -9.34
CA TYR A 42 -11.04 0.13 -8.97
C TYR A 42 -10.94 0.32 -7.47
N VAL A 43 -9.78 -0.04 -6.89
CA VAL A 43 -9.51 0.15 -5.47
C VAL A 43 -8.15 0.82 -5.32
N ASP A 44 -8.09 1.85 -4.48
CA ASP A 44 -6.89 2.65 -4.27
C ASP A 44 -6.46 2.59 -2.79
N PRO A 45 -5.57 1.65 -2.43
CA PRO A 45 -5.07 1.57 -1.07
C PRO A 45 -3.98 2.61 -0.81
N LYS A 46 -3.99 3.19 0.39
CA LYS A 46 -2.99 4.14 0.86
C LYS A 46 -2.56 3.77 2.26
N ILE A 47 -1.26 3.92 2.54
CA ILE A 47 -0.72 3.74 3.87
C ILE A 47 -0.01 5.01 4.33
N VAL A 48 0.20 5.12 5.62
CA VAL A 48 1.04 6.16 6.21
C VAL A 48 2.22 5.51 6.93
N LYS A 49 3.40 6.05 6.69
CA LYS A 49 4.62 5.68 7.41
C LYS A 49 4.89 6.68 8.51
N ASN A 50 5.07 6.19 9.71
CA ASN A 50 5.45 7.00 10.86
C ASN A 50 6.94 6.83 11.18
N LEU A 51 7.59 7.91 11.53
CA LEU A 51 8.95 7.91 12.03
C LEU A 51 8.98 8.61 13.38
N GLU A 52 9.47 7.92 14.39
CA GLU A 52 9.57 8.46 15.74
C GLU A 52 10.96 9.07 15.94
N GLY A 53 11.01 10.24 16.58
CA GLY A 53 12.25 10.91 16.99
C GLY A 53 12.67 12.08 16.14
N ARG A 54 12.27 12.13 14.88
CA ARG A 54 12.49 13.27 14.00
C ARG A 54 11.43 13.30 12.89
N ALA A 55 11.40 14.39 12.13
CA ALA A 55 10.52 14.49 10.99
C ALA A 55 10.95 13.51 9.87
N ILE A 56 9.98 12.88 9.26
CA ILE A 56 10.19 12.02 8.09
C ILE A 56 10.54 12.88 6.87
N LYS A 57 11.38 12.34 5.99
CA LYS A 57 11.76 12.99 4.74
C LYS A 57 11.12 12.27 3.56
N SER A 58 10.74 13.02 2.53
CA SER A 58 10.21 12.44 1.30
C SER A 58 11.23 11.47 0.69
N GLY A 59 10.75 10.29 0.27
CA GLY A 59 11.59 9.27 -0.37
C GLY A 59 12.49 8.49 0.57
N GLU A 60 12.32 8.64 1.86
CA GLU A 60 13.19 8.03 2.86
C GLU A 60 12.92 6.53 3.04
N PHE A 61 11.67 6.12 2.90
CA PHE A 61 11.25 4.72 3.06
C PHE A 61 10.57 4.23 1.79
N ALA A 62 10.88 3.00 1.40
CA ALA A 62 10.34 2.38 0.19
C ALA A 62 9.43 1.20 0.55
N PHE A 63 8.37 1.02 -0.23
CA PHE A 63 7.36 -0.01 0.01
C PHE A 63 6.98 -0.70 -1.28
N LYS A 64 6.63 -1.98 -1.15
CA LYS A 64 6.04 -2.77 -2.22
C LYS A 64 4.65 -3.20 -1.83
N LEU A 65 3.74 -3.13 -2.79
CA LEU A 65 2.41 -3.74 -2.72
C LEU A 65 2.44 -4.98 -3.60
N ILE A 66 2.25 -6.15 -3.01
CA ILE A 66 2.20 -7.42 -3.75
C ILE A 66 0.83 -8.08 -3.58
N GLN A 67 0.39 -8.75 -4.62
CA GLN A 67 -0.80 -9.60 -4.59
C GLN A 67 -0.36 -11.04 -4.40
N VAL A 68 -0.96 -11.72 -3.44
CA VAL A 68 -0.66 -13.13 -3.14
C VAL A 68 -1.88 -14.00 -3.42
N ALA A 69 -1.65 -15.28 -3.73
CA ALA A 69 -2.75 -16.18 -4.07
C ALA A 69 -3.59 -16.58 -2.85
N ASN A 70 -2.96 -16.72 -1.69
CA ASN A 70 -3.63 -17.11 -0.46
C ASN A 70 -3.18 -16.20 0.68
N TYR A 71 -4.02 -16.09 1.70
CA TYR A 71 -3.81 -15.18 2.83
C TYR A 71 -2.43 -15.29 3.49
N ASN A 72 -1.91 -16.51 3.61
CA ASN A 72 -0.62 -16.75 4.30
C ASN A 72 0.59 -16.77 3.37
N ASP A 73 0.39 -16.57 2.08
CA ASP A 73 1.50 -16.57 1.13
C ASP A 73 2.38 -15.34 1.37
N THR A 74 3.68 -15.50 1.23
CA THR A 74 4.65 -14.42 1.39
C THR A 74 5.20 -13.92 0.06
N GLU A 75 4.98 -14.65 -1.02
CA GLU A 75 5.43 -14.32 -2.36
C GLU A 75 4.22 -14.16 -3.29
N GLY A 76 4.33 -13.25 -4.23
CA GLY A 76 3.26 -12.99 -5.17
C GLY A 76 3.67 -12.00 -6.25
N GLU A 77 2.68 -11.43 -6.91
CA GLU A 77 2.88 -10.49 -8.00
C GLU A 77 3.08 -9.07 -7.47
N LEU A 78 4.11 -8.39 -7.95
CA LEU A 78 4.32 -6.98 -7.64
C LEU A 78 3.27 -6.14 -8.36
N ILE A 79 2.48 -5.41 -7.58
CA ILE A 79 1.48 -4.48 -8.12
C ILE A 79 2.09 -3.09 -8.28
N SER A 80 2.77 -2.60 -7.24
CA SER A 80 3.37 -1.27 -7.25
C SER A 80 4.47 -1.17 -6.20
N ALA A 81 5.45 -0.32 -6.47
CA ALA A 81 6.51 0.01 -5.53
C ALA A 81 6.72 1.52 -5.56
N THR A 82 6.78 2.13 -4.39
CA THR A 82 6.92 3.57 -4.26
C THR A 82 7.55 3.94 -2.91
N THR A 83 7.80 5.23 -2.72
CA THR A 83 8.35 5.77 -1.49
C THR A 83 7.32 6.69 -0.83
N ASN A 84 7.57 7.03 0.44
CA ASN A 84 6.74 7.98 1.16
C ASN A 84 6.98 9.42 0.69
N ASP A 85 5.98 10.26 0.87
CA ASP A 85 6.15 11.71 0.76
C ASP A 85 6.63 12.33 2.09
N GLU A 86 6.71 13.64 2.13
CA GLU A 86 7.15 14.41 3.30
C GLU A 86 6.23 14.29 4.52
N PHE A 87 4.99 13.84 4.31
CA PHE A 87 4.01 13.62 5.38
C PHE A 87 3.92 12.15 5.80
N GLY A 88 4.73 11.29 5.20
CA GLY A 88 4.69 9.85 5.45
C GLY A 88 3.69 9.09 4.59
N MET A 89 2.97 9.75 3.69
CA MET A 89 2.01 9.09 2.82
C MET A 89 2.71 8.25 1.77
N VAL A 90 2.25 7.02 1.62
CA VAL A 90 2.72 6.07 0.60
C VAL A 90 1.58 5.81 -0.37
N ASP A 91 1.72 6.32 -1.57
CA ASP A 91 0.67 6.41 -2.58
C ASP A 91 1.03 5.52 -3.76
N PHE A 92 0.54 4.29 -3.75
CA PHE A 92 0.91 3.27 -4.74
C PHE A 92 0.42 3.60 -6.14
N ASP A 93 -0.60 4.41 -6.29
CA ASP A 93 -1.12 4.82 -7.59
C ASP A 93 -0.16 5.74 -8.36
N LYS A 94 0.74 6.42 -7.68
CA LYS A 94 1.75 7.27 -8.34
C LYS A 94 2.69 6.47 -9.21
N ALA A 95 3.03 5.26 -8.79
CA ALA A 95 3.91 4.39 -9.56
C ALA A 95 3.15 3.50 -10.55
N ASN A 96 1.89 3.22 -10.29
CA ASN A 96 1.08 2.34 -11.12
C ASN A 96 -0.40 2.74 -11.05
N ASN A 97 -0.81 3.68 -11.90
CA ASN A 97 -2.21 4.10 -12.01
C ASN A 97 -2.92 3.31 -13.11
N VAL A 98 -3.55 2.19 -12.74
CA VAL A 98 -4.23 1.32 -13.70
C VAL A 98 -5.56 1.88 -14.18
N SER A 99 -6.15 2.86 -13.47
CA SER A 99 -7.38 3.51 -13.93
C SER A 99 -7.14 4.48 -15.08
N GLY A 100 -5.95 5.04 -15.16
CA GLY A 100 -5.64 6.09 -16.14
C GLY A 100 -6.31 7.43 -15.83
N ASP A 101 -7.07 7.51 -14.75
CA ASP A 101 -7.80 8.71 -14.33
C ASP A 101 -6.96 9.46 -13.30
N LEU A 102 -6.65 10.73 -13.57
CA LEU A 102 -5.84 11.55 -12.65
C LEU A 102 -6.65 12.07 -11.46
N GLU A 103 -7.97 12.14 -11.59
CA GLU A 103 -8.85 12.56 -10.49
C GLU A 103 -9.16 11.40 -9.54
N ASN A 104 -9.27 10.18 -10.09
CA ASN A 104 -9.53 8.96 -9.33
C ASN A 104 -8.46 7.91 -9.66
N PRO A 105 -7.19 8.17 -9.30
CA PRO A 105 -6.13 7.20 -9.57
C PRO A 105 -6.30 5.95 -8.71
N SER A 106 -5.91 4.81 -9.26
CA SER A 106 -5.96 3.54 -8.54
C SER A 106 -4.90 2.59 -9.06
N CYS A 107 -4.31 1.81 -8.17
CA CYS A 107 -3.36 0.76 -8.53
C CYS A 107 -3.99 -0.64 -8.59
N LEU A 108 -5.25 -0.80 -8.22
CA LEU A 108 -5.95 -2.09 -8.28
C LEU A 108 -7.19 -1.97 -9.16
N ALA A 109 -7.37 -2.97 -10.04
CA ALA A 109 -8.53 -3.07 -10.92
C ALA A 109 -9.03 -4.50 -10.92
N TYR A 110 -10.34 -4.68 -10.78
CA TYR A 110 -10.97 -5.98 -10.73
C TYR A 110 -12.01 -6.10 -11.83
N THR A 111 -11.93 -7.18 -12.58
CA THR A 111 -12.90 -7.51 -13.62
C THR A 111 -13.73 -8.73 -13.30
N LYS A 112 -13.47 -9.38 -12.17
CA LYS A 112 -14.17 -10.58 -11.72
C LYS A 112 -14.45 -10.52 -10.23
N PRO A 113 -15.59 -11.05 -9.77
CA PRO A 113 -15.84 -11.26 -8.35
C PRO A 113 -14.81 -12.20 -7.74
N GLY A 114 -14.51 -12.01 -6.48
CA GLY A 114 -13.61 -12.87 -5.74
C GLY A 114 -13.06 -12.19 -4.50
N THR A 115 -12.22 -12.92 -3.79
CA THR A 115 -11.49 -12.43 -2.64
C THR A 115 -10.01 -12.38 -3.02
N TYR A 116 -9.38 -11.24 -2.80
CA TYR A 116 -8.02 -10.97 -3.24
C TYR A 116 -7.16 -10.56 -2.05
N TYR A 117 -5.94 -11.09 -1.99
CA TYR A 117 -5.05 -10.97 -0.84
C TYR A 117 -3.79 -10.20 -1.21
N TYR A 118 -3.36 -9.31 -0.31
CA TYR A 118 -2.23 -8.41 -0.55
C TYR A 118 -1.33 -8.30 0.66
N ARG A 119 -0.07 -7.94 0.40
CA ARG A 119 0.90 -7.56 1.41
C ARG A 119 1.54 -6.24 1.04
N VAL A 120 1.75 -5.39 2.03
CA VAL A 120 2.58 -4.20 1.93
C VAL A 120 3.84 -4.45 2.73
N ILE A 121 4.98 -4.37 2.06
CA ILE A 121 6.28 -4.72 2.62
C ILE A 121 7.20 -3.52 2.49
N GLU A 122 7.89 -3.17 3.58
CA GLU A 122 8.94 -2.17 3.54
C GLU A 122 10.18 -2.76 2.85
N ASP A 123 10.64 -2.12 1.79
CA ASP A 123 11.79 -2.57 1.01
C ASP A 123 13.05 -1.86 1.48
N THR A 124 13.79 -2.50 2.37
CA THR A 124 14.98 -1.92 2.96
C THR A 124 16.19 -1.84 2.02
N SER A 125 16.06 -2.34 0.78
CA SER A 125 17.10 -2.25 -0.24
C SER A 125 17.02 -0.99 -1.09
N LYS A 126 15.99 -0.16 -0.91
CA LYS A 126 15.67 0.99 -1.75
C LYS A 126 15.56 2.28 -0.93
N GLY A 127 15.54 3.42 -1.63
CA GLY A 127 15.41 4.74 -1.00
C GLY A 127 16.60 5.06 -0.10
N GLY A 128 16.36 5.78 0.97
CA GLY A 128 17.35 6.11 2.00
C GLY A 128 17.49 5.05 3.09
N MET A 129 17.21 3.81 2.79
CA MET A 129 17.01 2.72 3.77
C MET A 129 18.29 2.19 4.42
N ASN A 130 19.44 2.77 4.12
CA ASN A 130 20.71 2.38 4.73
C ASN A 130 21.18 3.34 5.82
N ASP A 131 20.29 4.17 6.32
CA ASP A 131 20.64 5.12 7.39
C ASP A 131 20.84 4.35 8.70
N GLN A 132 22.07 4.31 9.17
CA GLN A 132 22.45 3.59 10.39
C GLN A 132 21.93 4.24 11.66
N SER A 133 21.42 5.47 11.59
CA SER A 133 20.78 6.13 12.73
C SER A 133 19.31 5.75 12.89
N VAL A 134 18.75 4.93 11.99
CA VAL A 134 17.35 4.52 11.98
C VAL A 134 17.22 3.05 12.33
N LEU A 135 16.31 2.74 13.25
CA LEU A 135 15.89 1.37 13.52
C LEU A 135 14.65 1.09 12.67
N TYR A 136 14.82 0.26 11.65
CA TYR A 136 13.76 -0.02 10.69
C TYR A 136 12.75 -1.04 11.23
N SER A 137 11.47 -0.84 10.89
CA SER A 137 10.40 -1.77 11.21
C SER A 137 10.43 -2.97 10.27
N ASP A 138 10.13 -4.16 10.80
CA ASP A 138 9.91 -5.37 10.02
C ASP A 138 8.41 -5.70 9.88
N GLN A 139 7.55 -4.77 10.26
CA GLN A 139 6.10 -4.95 10.19
C GLN A 139 5.63 -5.09 8.75
N VAL A 140 4.73 -6.04 8.53
CA VAL A 140 4.07 -6.27 7.24
C VAL A 140 2.58 -6.04 7.40
N ILE A 141 2.01 -5.18 6.56
CA ILE A 141 0.57 -5.03 6.46
C ILE A 141 0.03 -6.08 5.49
N THR A 142 -1.03 -6.75 5.91
CA THR A 142 -1.84 -7.56 5.01
C THR A 142 -3.17 -6.86 4.79
N PHE A 143 -3.69 -6.89 3.58
CA PHE A 143 -5.08 -6.51 3.38
C PHE A 143 -5.77 -7.41 2.37
N THR A 144 -7.08 -7.46 2.49
CA THR A 144 -7.94 -8.33 1.69
C THR A 144 -9.07 -7.50 1.13
N THR A 145 -9.36 -7.67 -0.15
CA THR A 145 -10.53 -7.06 -0.79
C THR A 145 -11.52 -8.14 -1.19
N VAL A 146 -12.80 -7.88 -1.00
CA VAL A 146 -13.89 -8.73 -1.45
C VAL A 146 -14.65 -8.00 -2.54
N ILE A 147 -14.66 -8.55 -3.74
CA ILE A 147 -15.33 -7.98 -4.91
C ILE A 147 -16.52 -8.85 -5.23
N GLU A 148 -17.69 -8.24 -5.29
CA GLU A 148 -18.94 -8.91 -5.61
C GLU A 148 -19.65 -8.22 -6.76
N GLN A 149 -20.47 -8.96 -7.48
CA GLN A 149 -21.31 -8.40 -8.52
C GLN A 149 -22.68 -8.09 -7.92
N ASP A 150 -23.11 -6.85 -8.05
CA ASP A 150 -24.45 -6.43 -7.63
C ASP A 150 -25.47 -7.08 -8.56
N GLU A 151 -26.40 -7.85 -7.99
CA GLU A 151 -27.41 -8.57 -8.77
C GLU A 151 -28.38 -7.65 -9.49
N ALA A 152 -28.66 -6.48 -8.91
CA ALA A 152 -29.61 -5.53 -9.49
C ALA A 152 -29.02 -4.76 -10.66
N THR A 153 -27.72 -4.39 -10.59
CA THR A 153 -27.08 -3.52 -11.58
C THR A 153 -26.07 -4.23 -12.46
N GLY A 154 -25.60 -5.41 -12.07
CA GLY A 154 -24.50 -6.12 -12.73
C GLY A 154 -23.12 -5.49 -12.47
N GLN A 155 -23.06 -4.44 -11.68
CA GLN A 155 -21.84 -3.71 -11.35
C GLN A 155 -20.96 -4.52 -10.40
N LEU A 156 -19.64 -4.48 -10.62
CA LEU A 156 -18.67 -4.99 -9.64
C LEU A 156 -18.44 -3.95 -8.57
N VAL A 157 -18.54 -4.35 -7.32
CA VAL A 157 -18.33 -3.48 -6.17
C VAL A 157 -17.40 -4.14 -5.16
N CYS A 158 -16.60 -3.34 -4.49
CA CYS A 158 -15.82 -3.79 -3.35
C CYS A 158 -16.74 -3.74 -2.13
N THR A 159 -17.20 -4.91 -1.67
CA THR A 159 -18.16 -4.99 -0.57
C THR A 159 -17.49 -5.03 0.78
N ASP A 160 -16.21 -5.38 0.83
CA ASP A 160 -15.48 -5.44 2.09
C ASP A 160 -13.98 -5.31 1.87
N MET A 161 -13.31 -4.74 2.86
CA MET A 161 -11.86 -4.62 2.95
C MET A 161 -11.43 -4.86 4.38
N TYR A 162 -10.47 -5.77 4.57
CA TYR A 162 -9.89 -5.98 5.89
C TYR A 162 -8.40 -5.78 5.83
N TYR A 163 -7.83 -5.32 6.93
CA TYR A 163 -6.40 -5.24 7.04
C TYR A 163 -5.93 -5.75 8.40
N GLY A 164 -4.67 -6.17 8.42
CA GLY A 164 -3.99 -6.59 9.62
C GLY A 164 -2.48 -6.46 9.41
N TRP A 165 -1.72 -6.88 10.39
CA TRP A 165 -0.27 -6.88 10.28
C TRP A 165 0.33 -8.05 11.03
N TRP A 166 1.51 -8.39 10.60
CA TRP A 166 2.29 -9.49 11.15
C TRP A 166 3.43 -8.98 12.02
#